data_c63d109912adca134f26bd32122221ba
#
_entry.id   c63d109912adca134f26bd32122221ba
#
_cell.length_a   1.000
_cell.length_b   1.000
_cell.length_c   1.000
_cell.angle_alpha   90.00
_cell.angle_beta   90.00
_cell.angle_gamma   90.00
#
_symmetry.space_group_name_H-M   'P 1'
#
loop_
_entity.id
_entity.type
_entity.pdbx_description
1 polymer ?
#
loop_
_entity_poly.entity_id
_entity_poly.type
_entity_poly.pdbx_seq_one_letter_code
_entity_poly.pdbx_strand_id
1 'polypeptide(L)'
;MNPGIADLPDATFREPADANAHAGTASSTQPAVAESSSVVTRIIDAPDVVLVGSGIMSSTVAVMLKRLDPRLRIQMVEVAPELAREASDGWNNAGTGHAGVCEMSYTPTRDPDGHVPIASALRIFEQFEHSKQFWGAMAATGVVDDPTGFIHAVPHLCFVKGADDVDFLQARHAAMKEHHFFRGMQLTTDATVIQDWAPLVMEGREPGPVAATVGDGTEVNYGLLARRLCGWLALQEHCGVATGWKVTRLRRGDGQWQLGLRCVSTGEVREQRAR
;
A
#
# COMPACT_ATOMS: atom_id res chain seq x y z
N MET A 1 30.40 10.36 -28.09
CA MET A 1 31.10 9.16 -27.61
C MET A 1 30.54 8.87 -26.22
N ASN A 2 29.73 7.84 -26.12
CA ASN A 2 28.98 7.47 -24.88
C ASN A 2 29.70 6.24 -24.30
N PRO A 3 30.13 6.22 -23.03
CA PRO A 3 30.76 5.03 -22.46
C PRO A 3 29.69 4.02 -22.03
N GLY A 4 30.01 2.75 -22.29
CA GLY A 4 29.13 1.60 -22.29
C GLY A 4 28.52 1.23 -20.95
N ILE A 5 27.38 0.61 -21.07
CA ILE A 5 26.65 -0.12 -20.04
C ILE A 5 27.41 -1.45 -19.83
N ALA A 6 27.97 -1.62 -18.65
CA ALA A 6 28.64 -2.86 -18.26
C ALA A 6 27.58 -3.91 -17.85
N ASP A 7 27.84 -5.15 -18.26
CA ASP A 7 27.05 -6.36 -18.08
C ASP A 7 26.62 -6.60 -16.62
N LEU A 8 25.30 -6.77 -16.44
CA LEU A 8 24.73 -7.36 -15.23
C LEU A 8 24.62 -8.88 -15.46
N PRO A 9 24.95 -9.73 -14.48
CA PRO A 9 24.88 -11.17 -14.64
C PRO A 9 23.43 -11.66 -14.68
N ASP A 10 23.22 -12.61 -15.57
CA ASP A 10 22.00 -13.35 -15.86
C ASP A 10 21.44 -14.03 -14.59
N ALA A 11 20.29 -13.59 -14.09
CA ALA A 11 19.60 -14.22 -12.99
C ALA A 11 18.79 -15.42 -13.53
N THR A 12 19.40 -16.60 -13.52
CA THR A 12 18.70 -17.85 -13.79
C THR A 12 17.67 -18.12 -12.69
N PHE A 13 16.39 -18.03 -13.05
CA PHE A 13 15.27 -18.54 -12.26
C PHE A 13 15.41 -20.05 -12.09
N ARG A 14 15.56 -20.50 -10.84
CA ARG A 14 15.39 -21.91 -10.49
C ARG A 14 13.92 -22.17 -10.23
N GLU A 15 13.38 -23.17 -10.93
CA GLU A 15 12.07 -23.74 -10.61
C GLU A 15 12.05 -24.27 -9.17
N PRO A 16 10.95 -24.09 -8.41
CA PRO A 16 10.82 -24.70 -7.10
C PRO A 16 10.58 -26.20 -7.24
N ALA A 17 11.43 -26.98 -6.58
CA ALA A 17 11.28 -28.43 -6.47
C ALA A 17 10.05 -28.79 -5.61
N ASP A 18 9.41 -29.92 -5.98
CA ASP A 18 8.29 -30.57 -5.31
C ASP A 18 8.35 -30.51 -3.78
N ALA A 19 7.34 -29.89 -3.16
CA ALA A 19 7.10 -29.94 -1.73
C ALA A 19 5.80 -30.70 -1.44
N ASN A 20 5.90 -32.04 -1.50
CA ASN A 20 4.92 -32.91 -0.87
C ASN A 20 5.67 -33.68 0.22
N ALA A 21 5.53 -33.29 1.51
CA ALA A 21 5.55 -34.15 2.70
C ALA A 21 5.59 -33.34 4.00
N HIS A 22 4.74 -33.80 4.91
CA HIS A 22 4.68 -33.57 6.36
C HIS A 22 3.75 -32.49 6.91
N ALA A 23 2.53 -32.94 7.20
CA ALA A 23 1.70 -32.42 8.27
C ALA A 23 2.45 -32.59 9.62
N GLY A 24 2.96 -31.48 10.14
CA GLY A 24 3.52 -31.36 11.47
C GLY A 24 2.86 -30.17 12.14
N THR A 25 2.09 -30.43 13.20
CA THR A 25 1.52 -29.43 14.10
C THR A 25 2.65 -28.60 14.71
N ALA A 26 2.94 -27.47 14.13
CA ALA A 26 3.83 -26.47 14.73
C ALA A 26 2.97 -25.34 15.29
N SER A 27 2.87 -25.29 16.61
CA SER A 27 2.47 -24.11 17.38
C SER A 27 3.41 -22.96 17.00
N SER A 28 2.96 -22.07 16.13
CA SER A 28 3.71 -20.87 15.80
C SER A 28 3.47 -19.79 16.86
N THR A 29 4.24 -19.85 17.94
CA THR A 29 4.55 -18.67 18.72
C THR A 29 5.46 -17.79 17.86
N GLN A 30 4.88 -16.89 17.07
CA GLN A 30 5.64 -15.76 16.51
C GLN A 30 6.24 -14.98 17.69
N PRO A 31 7.55 -14.68 17.67
CA PRO A 31 8.09 -13.75 18.65
C PRO A 31 7.40 -12.40 18.42
N ALA A 32 6.72 -11.90 19.42
CA ALA A 32 6.21 -10.54 19.44
C ALA A 32 7.43 -9.62 19.23
N VAL A 33 7.56 -9.10 18.03
CA VAL A 33 8.47 -7.98 17.76
C VAL A 33 7.99 -6.87 18.67
N ALA A 34 8.83 -6.44 19.58
CA ALA A 34 8.53 -5.41 20.56
C ALA A 34 8.14 -4.11 19.81
N GLU A 35 6.85 -3.90 19.60
CA GLU A 35 6.25 -2.72 18.98
C GLU A 35 6.14 -1.55 19.97
N SER A 36 7.07 -1.35 20.87
CA SER A 36 7.06 -0.19 21.75
C SER A 36 8.29 0.68 21.57
N SER A 37 8.42 1.29 20.40
CA SER A 37 9.09 2.57 20.33
C SER A 37 8.03 3.63 20.66
N SER A 38 7.96 4.06 21.92
CA SER A 38 7.21 5.25 22.30
C SER A 38 7.79 6.39 21.48
N VAL A 39 7.11 6.76 20.39
CA VAL A 39 7.48 7.95 19.61
C VAL A 39 7.35 9.11 20.58
N VAL A 40 8.46 9.76 20.89
CA VAL A 40 8.47 10.92 21.79
C VAL A 40 7.59 11.98 21.17
N THR A 41 6.44 12.25 21.78
CA THR A 41 5.53 13.31 21.34
C THR A 41 6.23 14.64 21.41
N ARG A 42 6.56 15.19 20.24
CA ARG A 42 7.30 16.44 20.10
C ARG A 42 6.54 17.42 19.21
N ILE A 43 6.26 18.59 19.72
CA ILE A 43 5.80 19.75 18.94
C ILE A 43 6.97 20.71 18.79
N ILE A 44 7.27 21.08 17.55
CA ILE A 44 8.33 22.06 17.22
C ILE A 44 7.74 23.44 17.00
N ASP A 45 8.53 24.47 17.23
CA ASP A 45 8.14 25.84 16.94
C ASP A 45 8.27 26.16 15.45
N ALA A 46 7.37 26.98 14.91
CA ALA A 46 7.40 27.56 13.58
C ALA A 46 7.79 26.56 12.45
N PRO A 47 7.03 25.45 12.24
CA PRO A 47 7.28 24.55 11.14
C PRO A 47 7.04 25.22 9.77
N ASP A 48 7.76 24.76 8.74
CA ASP A 48 7.48 25.12 7.36
C ASP A 48 6.27 24.37 6.83
N VAL A 49 6.10 23.11 7.27
CA VAL A 49 5.00 22.22 6.86
C VAL A 49 4.38 21.59 8.10
N VAL A 50 3.05 21.56 8.13
CA VAL A 50 2.27 20.76 9.10
C VAL A 50 1.47 19.70 8.37
N LEU A 51 1.63 18.45 8.79
CA LEU A 51 0.88 17.31 8.30
C LEU A 51 -0.14 16.88 9.35
N VAL A 52 -1.41 16.82 8.98
CA VAL A 52 -2.52 16.44 9.85
C VAL A 52 -2.88 14.99 9.62
N GLY A 53 -2.69 14.17 10.63
CA GLY A 53 -2.80 12.71 10.58
C GLY A 53 -1.45 12.03 10.32
N SER A 54 -1.33 10.79 10.76
CA SER A 54 -0.11 9.97 10.65
C SER A 54 -0.27 8.76 9.71
N GLY A 55 -1.32 8.75 8.90
CA GLY A 55 -1.57 7.68 7.91
C GLY A 55 -0.52 7.65 6.81
N ILE A 56 -0.61 6.62 5.95
CA ILE A 56 0.38 6.34 4.89
C ILE A 56 0.62 7.56 3.96
N MET A 57 -0.41 8.34 3.65
CA MET A 57 -0.25 9.52 2.79
C MET A 57 0.61 10.60 3.45
N SER A 58 0.27 10.98 4.67
CA SER A 58 1.03 12.01 5.42
C SER A 58 2.45 11.59 5.70
N SER A 59 2.67 10.33 6.12
CA SER A 59 4.01 9.80 6.41
C SER A 59 4.88 9.74 5.14
N THR A 60 4.31 9.32 4.01
CA THR A 60 5.01 9.32 2.72
C THR A 60 5.40 10.73 2.29
N VAL A 61 4.46 11.69 2.32
CA VAL A 61 4.73 13.09 1.98
C VAL A 61 5.80 13.69 2.89
N ALA A 62 5.74 13.42 4.21
CA ALA A 62 6.74 13.90 5.17
C ALA A 62 8.16 13.45 4.81
N VAL A 63 8.31 12.15 4.55
CA VAL A 63 9.61 11.56 4.18
C VAL A 63 10.10 12.12 2.84
N MET A 64 9.24 12.20 1.83
CA MET A 64 9.59 12.78 0.53
C MET A 64 10.09 14.21 0.66
N LEU A 65 9.35 15.07 1.38
CA LEU A 65 9.73 16.46 1.61
C LEU A 65 11.07 16.58 2.35
N LYS A 66 11.25 15.79 3.41
CA LYS A 66 12.49 15.82 4.19
C LYS A 66 13.70 15.30 3.41
N ARG A 67 13.50 14.36 2.49
CA ARG A 67 14.54 13.86 1.59
C ARG A 67 14.89 14.87 0.49
N LEU A 68 13.91 15.63 0.00
CA LEU A 68 14.12 16.67 -1.02
C LEU A 68 14.81 17.92 -0.44
N ASP A 69 14.41 18.35 0.74
CA ASP A 69 15.09 19.42 1.47
C ASP A 69 15.27 19.05 2.95
N PRO A 70 16.47 18.60 3.34
CA PRO A 70 16.77 18.23 4.72
C PRO A 70 16.63 19.37 5.74
N ARG A 71 16.56 20.63 5.31
CA ARG A 71 16.42 21.80 6.20
C ARG A 71 14.97 22.06 6.59
N LEU A 72 13.99 21.47 5.87
CA LEU A 72 12.56 21.67 6.16
C LEU A 72 12.23 21.30 7.60
N ARG A 73 11.46 22.20 8.23
CA ARG A 73 10.89 22.02 9.56
C ARG A 73 9.51 21.42 9.40
N ILE A 74 9.37 20.15 9.76
CA ILE A 74 8.13 19.39 9.52
C ILE A 74 7.49 19.02 10.86
N GLN A 75 6.23 19.37 11.03
CA GLN A 75 5.41 18.93 12.16
C GLN A 75 4.33 17.96 11.66
N MET A 76 4.27 16.78 12.22
CA MET A 76 3.14 15.86 12.07
C MET A 76 2.30 15.90 13.35
N VAL A 77 0.96 15.97 13.19
CA VAL A 77 0.00 16.03 14.31
C VAL A 77 -1.03 14.91 14.12
N GLU A 78 -1.11 14.00 15.09
CA GLU A 78 -2.03 12.87 15.11
C GLU A 78 -2.98 12.97 16.30
N VAL A 79 -4.28 12.81 16.05
CA VAL A 79 -5.31 12.87 17.09
C VAL A 79 -5.35 11.63 17.98
N ALA A 80 -5.08 10.47 17.40
CA ALA A 80 -5.01 9.22 18.14
C ALA A 80 -3.78 9.19 19.08
N PRO A 81 -3.81 8.41 20.16
CA PRO A 81 -2.64 8.22 21.02
C PRO A 81 -1.50 7.45 20.34
N GLU A 82 -1.81 6.72 19.28
CA GLU A 82 -0.88 5.91 18.50
C GLU A 82 -0.91 6.31 17.02
N LEU A 83 0.19 6.03 16.30
CA LEU A 83 0.33 6.35 14.89
C LEU A 83 -0.41 5.36 13.99
N ALA A 84 -0.99 5.85 12.88
CA ALA A 84 -1.57 5.07 11.80
C ALA A 84 -2.70 4.11 12.24
N ARG A 85 -3.55 4.53 13.20
CA ARG A 85 -4.66 3.72 13.74
C ARG A 85 -6.01 3.91 13.03
N GLU A 86 -6.08 4.77 12.04
CA GLU A 86 -7.28 4.97 11.21
C GLU A 86 -7.18 4.19 9.88
N ALA A 87 -7.40 4.82 8.75
CA ALA A 87 -7.48 4.20 7.43
C ALA A 87 -6.27 3.34 7.02
N SER A 88 -5.09 3.57 7.62
CA SER A 88 -3.89 2.76 7.35
C SER A 88 -3.74 1.55 8.26
N ASP A 89 -4.54 1.43 9.33
CA ASP A 89 -4.49 0.27 10.23
C ASP A 89 -4.94 -1.00 9.51
N GLY A 90 -4.28 -2.14 9.78
CA GLY A 90 -4.58 -3.41 9.13
C GLY A 90 -6.01 -3.94 9.36
N TRP A 91 -6.71 -3.47 10.39
CA TRP A 91 -8.12 -3.79 10.62
C TRP A 91 -9.09 -2.86 9.86
N ASN A 92 -8.61 -1.73 9.36
CA ASN A 92 -9.40 -0.75 8.60
C ASN A 92 -9.00 -0.69 7.12
N ASN A 93 -8.05 -1.52 6.69
CA ASN A 93 -7.49 -1.51 5.34
C ASN A 93 -7.29 -2.94 4.83
N ALA A 94 -7.73 -3.22 3.62
CA ALA A 94 -7.58 -4.53 2.99
C ALA A 94 -6.12 -4.89 2.64
N GLY A 95 -5.20 -3.94 2.72
CA GLY A 95 -3.80 -4.17 2.42
C GLY A 95 -3.49 -4.48 0.95
N THR A 96 -4.43 -4.27 0.04
CA THR A 96 -4.25 -4.62 -1.36
C THR A 96 -3.19 -3.76 -2.02
N GLY A 97 -2.13 -4.40 -2.51
CA GLY A 97 -1.18 -3.77 -3.42
C GLY A 97 -1.79 -3.71 -4.82
N HIS A 98 -2.33 -2.55 -5.19
CA HIS A 98 -3.15 -2.39 -6.40
C HIS A 98 -2.34 -2.50 -7.70
N ALA A 99 -2.13 -3.74 -8.16
CA ALA A 99 -1.55 -4.02 -9.47
C ALA A 99 -2.59 -4.00 -10.62
N GLY A 100 -3.84 -3.63 -10.36
CA GLY A 100 -4.91 -3.57 -11.37
C GLY A 100 -5.41 -4.93 -11.88
N VAL A 101 -4.89 -6.04 -11.35
CA VAL A 101 -5.13 -7.39 -11.88
C VAL A 101 -6.54 -7.89 -11.55
N CYS A 102 -6.94 -7.87 -10.28
CA CYS A 102 -8.17 -8.47 -9.80
C CYS A 102 -9.35 -7.49 -9.73
N GLU A 103 -9.10 -6.20 -9.63
CA GLU A 103 -10.13 -5.19 -9.35
C GLU A 103 -10.94 -4.84 -10.62
N MET A 104 -12.21 -5.26 -10.63
CA MET A 104 -13.11 -5.07 -11.77
C MET A 104 -13.52 -3.61 -11.97
N SER A 105 -13.53 -2.80 -10.91
CA SER A 105 -13.93 -1.39 -10.97
C SER A 105 -13.00 -0.52 -11.84
N TYR A 106 -11.79 -0.99 -12.14
CA TYR A 106 -10.88 -0.31 -13.06
C TYR A 106 -11.20 -0.54 -14.53
N THR A 107 -12.09 -1.50 -14.82
CA THR A 107 -12.53 -1.88 -16.16
C THR A 107 -14.03 -2.20 -16.14
N PRO A 108 -14.92 -1.25 -15.75
CA PRO A 108 -16.28 -1.58 -15.33
C PRO A 108 -17.22 -1.99 -16.46
N THR A 109 -16.93 -1.57 -17.70
CA THR A 109 -17.84 -1.77 -18.85
C THR A 109 -17.06 -2.00 -20.13
N ARG A 110 -17.78 -2.50 -21.15
CA ARG A 110 -17.31 -2.44 -22.55
C ARG A 110 -17.68 -1.10 -23.18
N ASP A 111 -16.87 -0.69 -24.13
CA ASP A 111 -17.20 0.41 -25.02
C ASP A 111 -18.25 -0.02 -26.09
N PRO A 112 -18.76 0.91 -26.92
CA PRO A 112 -19.75 0.59 -27.96
C PRO A 112 -19.25 -0.44 -28.99
N ASP A 113 -17.96 -0.58 -29.19
CA ASP A 113 -17.33 -1.53 -30.13
C ASP A 113 -17.11 -2.91 -29.48
N GLY A 114 -17.50 -3.06 -28.21
CA GLY A 114 -17.39 -4.32 -27.45
C GLY A 114 -16.03 -4.54 -26.78
N HIS A 115 -15.07 -3.61 -26.89
CA HIS A 115 -13.79 -3.69 -26.24
C HIS A 115 -13.88 -3.31 -24.75
N VAL A 116 -12.99 -3.85 -23.95
CA VAL A 116 -12.84 -3.47 -22.53
C VAL A 116 -11.69 -2.48 -22.39
N PRO A 117 -11.97 -1.19 -22.08
CA PRO A 117 -10.92 -0.18 -21.92
C PRO A 117 -10.05 -0.49 -20.69
N ILE A 118 -8.74 -0.63 -20.87
CA ILE A 118 -7.79 -0.97 -19.79
C ILE A 118 -6.98 0.20 -19.27
N ALA A 119 -7.18 1.41 -19.78
CA ALA A 119 -6.38 2.57 -19.43
C ALA A 119 -6.37 2.89 -17.93
N SER A 120 -7.50 2.65 -17.24
CA SER A 120 -7.57 2.86 -15.79
C SER A 120 -6.76 1.82 -15.02
N ALA A 121 -6.84 0.55 -15.41
CA ALA A 121 -6.05 -0.53 -14.82
C ALA A 121 -4.54 -0.29 -15.03
N LEU A 122 -4.12 0.13 -16.23
CA LEU A 122 -2.73 0.49 -16.52
C LEU A 122 -2.23 1.61 -15.62
N ARG A 123 -3.00 2.71 -15.49
CA ARG A 123 -2.62 3.83 -14.64
C ARG A 123 -2.46 3.42 -13.16
N ILE A 124 -3.35 2.58 -12.65
CA ILE A 124 -3.26 2.06 -11.28
C ILE A 124 -2.02 1.17 -11.11
N PHE A 125 -1.75 0.30 -12.10
CA PHE A 125 -0.54 -0.51 -12.08
C PHE A 125 0.72 0.37 -12.03
N GLU A 126 0.84 1.37 -12.90
CA GLU A 126 1.96 2.31 -12.93
C GLU A 126 2.14 3.05 -11.60
N GLN A 127 1.04 3.54 -11.00
CA GLN A 127 1.08 4.22 -9.70
C GLN A 127 1.58 3.28 -8.60
N PHE A 128 1.19 2.01 -8.64
CA PHE A 128 1.65 1.03 -7.67
C PHE A 128 3.14 0.71 -7.87
N GLU A 129 3.62 0.58 -9.11
CA GLU A 129 5.04 0.41 -9.42
C GLU A 129 5.88 1.61 -8.90
N HIS A 130 5.40 2.84 -9.04
CA HIS A 130 6.05 4.01 -8.45
C HIS A 130 6.10 3.93 -6.92
N SER A 131 5.04 3.44 -6.29
CA SER A 131 5.01 3.23 -4.84
C SER A 131 6.06 2.20 -4.41
N LYS A 132 6.17 1.07 -5.11
CA LYS A 132 7.20 0.05 -4.83
C LYS A 132 8.62 0.59 -5.04
N GLN A 133 8.85 1.39 -6.09
CA GLN A 133 10.14 2.04 -6.31
C GLN A 133 10.51 2.98 -5.16
N PHE A 134 9.55 3.78 -4.69
CA PHE A 134 9.75 4.65 -3.53
C PHE A 134 10.10 3.83 -2.28
N TRP A 135 9.34 2.77 -1.97
CA TRP A 135 9.60 1.93 -0.81
C TRP A 135 10.96 1.21 -0.90
N GLY A 136 11.32 0.73 -2.10
CA GLY A 136 12.63 0.15 -2.36
C GLY A 136 13.77 1.14 -2.11
N ALA A 137 13.62 2.40 -2.55
CA ALA A 137 14.58 3.46 -2.28
C ALA A 137 14.65 3.81 -0.79
N MET A 138 13.53 3.78 -0.08
CA MET A 138 13.51 4.01 1.38
C MET A 138 14.17 2.88 2.14
N ALA A 139 14.00 1.63 1.73
CA ALA A 139 14.70 0.49 2.30
C ALA A 139 16.22 0.56 2.03
N ALA A 140 16.62 0.82 0.79
CA ALA A 140 18.02 0.93 0.41
C ALA A 140 18.79 2.05 1.13
N THR A 141 18.07 3.08 1.61
CA THR A 141 18.66 4.22 2.32
C THR A 141 18.44 4.19 3.84
N GLY A 142 17.91 3.09 4.38
CA GLY A 142 17.71 2.91 5.82
C GLY A 142 16.60 3.77 6.43
N VAL A 143 15.68 4.29 5.61
CA VAL A 143 14.48 5.00 6.10
C VAL A 143 13.46 4.01 6.66
N VAL A 144 13.31 2.89 6.00
CA VAL A 144 12.58 1.72 6.52
C VAL A 144 13.53 0.54 6.59
N ASP A 145 13.39 -0.24 7.62
CA ASP A 145 14.08 -1.53 7.76
C ASP A 145 13.37 -2.59 6.91
N ASP A 146 13.76 -3.83 7.06
CA ASP A 146 13.26 -5.02 6.39
C ASP A 146 11.89 -4.87 5.67
N PRO A 147 11.83 -4.72 4.34
CA PRO A 147 10.58 -4.56 3.61
C PRO A 147 9.67 -5.79 3.69
N THR A 148 10.21 -6.98 4.00
CA THR A 148 9.39 -8.19 4.15
C THR A 148 8.43 -8.13 5.33
N GLY A 149 8.61 -7.19 6.26
CA GLY A 149 7.67 -6.95 7.33
C GLY A 149 6.37 -6.26 6.91
N PHE A 150 6.34 -5.57 5.76
CA PHE A 150 5.16 -4.81 5.36
C PHE A 150 4.66 -5.09 3.94
N ILE A 151 5.42 -5.75 3.07
CA ILE A 151 4.97 -6.11 1.72
C ILE A 151 5.24 -7.58 1.43
N HIS A 152 4.21 -8.30 0.99
CA HIS A 152 4.27 -9.72 0.72
C HIS A 152 3.70 -10.02 -0.66
N ALA A 153 4.32 -10.94 -1.41
CA ALA A 153 3.77 -11.45 -2.65
C ALA A 153 2.57 -12.37 -2.34
N VAL A 154 1.42 -12.08 -2.94
CA VAL A 154 0.20 -12.89 -2.83
C VAL A 154 -0.48 -12.94 -4.19
N PRO A 155 -1.14 -14.05 -4.56
CA PRO A 155 -1.92 -14.09 -5.79
C PRO A 155 -3.16 -13.19 -5.67
N HIS A 156 -3.43 -12.41 -6.72
CA HIS A 156 -4.69 -11.68 -6.84
C HIS A 156 -5.64 -12.44 -7.73
N LEU A 157 -6.82 -12.75 -7.20
CA LEU A 157 -7.85 -13.52 -7.89
C LEU A 157 -9.12 -12.69 -8.05
N CYS A 158 -9.72 -12.74 -9.24
CA CYS A 158 -11.06 -12.27 -9.52
C CYS A 158 -11.94 -13.47 -9.90
N PHE A 159 -13.11 -13.58 -9.29
CA PHE A 159 -14.07 -14.63 -9.54
C PHE A 159 -15.42 -14.04 -9.95
N VAL A 160 -16.05 -14.62 -10.94
CA VAL A 160 -17.40 -14.27 -11.41
C VAL A 160 -18.26 -15.51 -11.63
N LYS A 161 -19.60 -15.33 -11.62
CA LYS A 161 -20.59 -16.35 -11.92
C LYS A 161 -21.71 -15.81 -12.80
N GLY A 162 -22.27 -16.67 -13.64
CA GLY A 162 -23.30 -16.28 -14.61
C GLY A 162 -22.70 -16.05 -15.99
N ALA A 163 -23.47 -16.30 -17.04
CA ALA A 163 -22.98 -16.31 -18.40
C ALA A 163 -22.44 -14.93 -18.84
N ASP A 164 -23.14 -13.87 -18.50
CA ASP A 164 -22.77 -12.50 -18.90
C ASP A 164 -21.47 -12.02 -18.23
N ASP A 165 -21.32 -12.32 -16.92
CA ASP A 165 -20.11 -11.95 -16.17
C ASP A 165 -18.91 -12.80 -16.62
N VAL A 166 -19.11 -14.08 -16.96
CA VAL A 166 -18.07 -14.94 -17.53
C VAL A 166 -17.60 -14.40 -18.87
N ASP A 167 -18.52 -14.05 -19.77
CA ASP A 167 -18.18 -13.44 -21.05
C ASP A 167 -17.46 -12.11 -20.89
N PHE A 168 -17.89 -11.29 -19.93
CA PHE A 168 -17.20 -10.03 -19.61
C PHE A 168 -15.77 -10.28 -19.09
N LEU A 169 -15.57 -11.19 -18.15
CA LEU A 169 -14.25 -11.50 -17.59
C LEU A 169 -13.29 -12.05 -18.65
N GLN A 170 -13.79 -12.88 -19.58
CA GLN A 170 -13.01 -13.38 -20.71
C GLN A 170 -12.54 -12.24 -21.63
N ALA A 171 -13.45 -11.32 -22.00
CA ALA A 171 -13.11 -10.17 -22.81
C ALA A 171 -12.12 -9.23 -22.10
N ARG A 172 -12.33 -8.99 -20.79
CA ARG A 172 -11.39 -8.22 -19.95
C ARG A 172 -10.00 -8.85 -19.94
N HIS A 173 -9.91 -10.13 -19.68
CA HIS A 173 -8.63 -10.86 -19.68
C HIS A 173 -7.92 -10.76 -21.03
N ALA A 174 -8.65 -10.95 -22.14
CA ALA A 174 -8.08 -10.83 -23.48
C ALA A 174 -7.49 -9.44 -23.71
N ALA A 175 -8.24 -8.37 -23.39
CA ALA A 175 -7.77 -6.99 -23.54
C ALA A 175 -6.54 -6.69 -22.65
N MET A 176 -6.54 -7.12 -21.39
CA MET A 176 -5.42 -6.88 -20.48
C MET A 176 -4.17 -7.65 -20.90
N LYS A 177 -4.28 -8.89 -21.32
CA LYS A 177 -3.15 -9.76 -21.66
C LYS A 177 -2.34 -9.28 -22.87
N GLU A 178 -2.89 -8.43 -23.71
CA GLU A 178 -2.16 -7.77 -24.80
C GLU A 178 -1.06 -6.84 -24.26
N HIS A 179 -1.26 -6.26 -23.08
CA HIS A 179 -0.28 -5.39 -22.46
C HIS A 179 0.73 -6.20 -21.62
N HIS A 180 2.02 -5.83 -21.72
CA HIS A 180 3.11 -6.58 -21.08
C HIS A 180 2.99 -6.67 -19.55
N PHE A 181 2.36 -5.72 -18.87
CA PHE A 181 2.14 -5.76 -17.41
C PHE A 181 1.25 -6.91 -16.96
N PHE A 182 0.35 -7.37 -17.81
CA PHE A 182 -0.67 -8.36 -17.48
C PHE A 182 -0.46 -9.72 -18.18
N ARG A 183 0.67 -9.91 -18.86
CA ARG A 183 0.95 -11.16 -19.59
C ARG A 183 0.91 -12.42 -18.73
N GLY A 184 1.27 -12.29 -17.45
CA GLY A 184 1.25 -13.39 -16.47
C GLY A 184 -0.15 -13.79 -16.00
N MET A 185 -1.19 -12.98 -16.29
CA MET A 185 -2.56 -13.32 -15.89
C MET A 185 -3.02 -14.63 -16.54
N GLN A 186 -3.64 -15.47 -15.73
CA GLN A 186 -4.30 -16.69 -16.15
C GLN A 186 -5.82 -16.53 -16.05
N LEU A 187 -6.55 -17.23 -16.91
CA LEU A 187 -8.01 -17.29 -16.88
C LEU A 187 -8.44 -18.76 -16.98
N THR A 188 -9.43 -19.14 -16.22
CA THR A 188 -10.09 -20.45 -16.31
C THR A 188 -11.60 -20.32 -16.16
N THR A 189 -12.33 -21.24 -16.80
CA THR A 189 -13.76 -21.49 -16.58
C THR A 189 -14.00 -22.87 -15.95
N ASP A 190 -12.93 -23.59 -15.63
CA ASP A 190 -13.01 -24.91 -14.99
C ASP A 190 -13.16 -24.73 -13.47
N ALA A 191 -14.29 -25.19 -12.95
CA ALA A 191 -14.62 -25.12 -11.53
C ALA A 191 -13.59 -25.82 -10.64
N THR A 192 -12.96 -26.90 -11.14
CA THR A 192 -11.93 -27.66 -10.40
C THR A 192 -10.67 -26.81 -10.24
N VAL A 193 -10.23 -26.16 -11.32
CA VAL A 193 -9.07 -25.25 -11.27
C VAL A 193 -9.35 -24.05 -10.39
N ILE A 194 -10.57 -23.50 -10.42
CA ILE A 194 -10.95 -22.41 -9.53
C ILE A 194 -10.91 -22.85 -8.06
N GLN A 195 -11.37 -24.07 -7.78
CA GLN A 195 -11.32 -24.65 -6.44
C GLN A 195 -9.87 -24.84 -5.95
N ASP A 196 -8.94 -25.21 -6.82
CA ASP A 196 -7.52 -25.33 -6.49
C ASP A 196 -6.91 -23.95 -6.18
N TRP A 197 -7.30 -22.91 -6.92
CA TRP A 197 -6.82 -21.54 -6.67
C TRP A 197 -7.43 -20.92 -5.40
N ALA A 198 -8.71 -21.17 -5.15
CA ALA A 198 -9.45 -20.59 -4.03
C ALA A 198 -10.55 -21.56 -3.54
N PRO A 199 -10.21 -22.52 -2.67
CA PRO A 199 -11.12 -23.60 -2.28
C PRO A 199 -12.47 -23.12 -1.76
N LEU A 200 -12.48 -22.10 -0.87
CA LEU A 200 -13.71 -21.58 -0.27
C LEU A 200 -14.64 -20.87 -1.25
N VAL A 201 -14.12 -20.42 -2.39
CA VAL A 201 -14.93 -19.73 -3.40
C VAL A 201 -15.91 -20.66 -4.07
N MET A 202 -15.57 -21.95 -4.18
CA MET A 202 -16.43 -22.96 -4.83
C MET A 202 -17.28 -23.78 -3.85
N GLU A 203 -17.00 -23.69 -2.55
CA GLU A 203 -17.69 -24.49 -1.53
C GLU A 203 -19.20 -24.15 -1.47
N GLY A 204 -20.05 -25.17 -1.54
CA GLY A 204 -21.51 -25.02 -1.43
C GLY A 204 -22.18 -24.30 -2.60
N ARG A 205 -21.50 -24.11 -3.73
CA ARG A 205 -22.10 -23.45 -4.90
C ARG A 205 -22.87 -24.42 -5.77
N GLU A 206 -24.02 -23.97 -6.24
CA GLU A 206 -24.77 -24.66 -7.28
C GLU A 206 -24.02 -24.62 -8.61
N PRO A 207 -24.10 -25.72 -9.40
CA PRO A 207 -23.49 -25.77 -10.74
C PRO A 207 -23.97 -24.65 -11.65
N GLY A 208 -23.07 -24.07 -12.41
CA GLY A 208 -23.41 -23.00 -13.36
C GLY A 208 -22.15 -22.40 -14.00
N PRO A 209 -22.31 -21.46 -14.94
CA PRO A 209 -21.17 -20.76 -15.55
C PRO A 209 -20.39 -19.99 -14.50
N VAL A 210 -19.07 -20.25 -14.44
CA VAL A 210 -18.11 -19.58 -13.57
C VAL A 210 -16.84 -19.25 -14.34
N ALA A 211 -16.14 -18.23 -13.93
CA ALA A 211 -14.79 -17.97 -14.40
C ALA A 211 -13.97 -17.29 -13.29
N ALA A 212 -12.67 -17.49 -13.35
CA ALA A 212 -11.73 -16.75 -12.51
C ALA A 212 -10.50 -16.33 -13.32
N THR A 213 -9.93 -15.20 -12.95
CA THR A 213 -8.58 -14.81 -13.34
C THR A 213 -7.69 -14.75 -12.12
N VAL A 214 -6.43 -15.11 -12.29
CA VAL A 214 -5.40 -14.96 -11.27
C VAL A 214 -4.15 -14.33 -11.87
N GLY A 215 -3.45 -13.54 -11.09
CA GLY A 215 -2.18 -12.94 -11.46
C GLY A 215 -1.36 -12.56 -10.23
N ASP A 216 -0.13 -12.17 -10.45
CA ASP A 216 0.77 -11.74 -9.38
C ASP A 216 0.23 -10.46 -8.72
N GLY A 217 0.23 -10.47 -7.41
CA GLY A 217 -0.19 -9.34 -6.61
C GLY A 217 0.65 -9.21 -5.35
N THR A 218 0.29 -8.26 -4.52
CA THR A 218 0.96 -8.03 -3.23
C THR A 218 -0.04 -7.63 -2.17
N GLU A 219 0.25 -8.02 -0.94
CA GLU A 219 -0.36 -7.49 0.27
C GLU A 219 0.59 -6.50 0.94
N VAL A 220 0.06 -5.39 1.44
CA VAL A 220 0.83 -4.33 2.09
C VAL A 220 0.24 -3.98 3.45
N ASN A 221 1.04 -4.10 4.50
CA ASN A 221 0.70 -3.58 5.82
C ASN A 221 1.00 -2.07 5.86
N TYR A 222 0.05 -1.27 5.40
CA TYR A 222 0.18 0.19 5.34
C TYR A 222 0.35 0.83 6.72
N GLY A 223 -0.25 0.25 7.77
CA GLY A 223 -0.10 0.73 9.14
C GLY A 223 1.35 0.59 9.63
N LEU A 224 1.95 -0.57 9.42
CA LEU A 224 3.35 -0.79 9.79
C LEU A 224 4.29 0.11 8.98
N LEU A 225 4.09 0.20 7.67
CA LEU A 225 4.89 1.10 6.81
C LEU A 225 4.77 2.56 7.27
N ALA A 226 3.55 3.05 7.54
CA ALA A 226 3.33 4.41 8.02
C ALA A 226 4.03 4.67 9.36
N ARG A 227 3.96 3.71 10.31
CA ARG A 227 4.66 3.82 11.60
C ARG A 227 6.18 3.89 11.43
N ARG A 228 6.77 3.08 10.54
CA ARG A 228 8.21 3.13 10.24
C ARG A 228 8.64 4.46 9.65
N LEU A 229 7.88 4.99 8.68
CA LEU A 229 8.13 6.31 8.08
C LEU A 229 8.02 7.44 9.12
N CYS A 230 7.00 7.40 9.98
CA CYS A 230 6.85 8.37 11.08
C CYS A 230 7.98 8.25 12.11
N GLY A 231 8.40 7.03 12.44
CA GLY A 231 9.52 6.77 13.34
C GLY A 231 10.82 7.36 12.81
N TRP A 232 11.11 7.16 11.53
CA TRP A 232 12.25 7.79 10.88
C TRP A 232 12.16 9.32 10.90
N LEU A 233 10.99 9.90 10.59
CA LEU A 233 10.77 11.35 10.63
C LEU A 233 11.03 11.93 12.02
N ALA A 234 10.57 11.26 13.08
CA ALA A 234 10.74 11.69 14.46
C ALA A 234 12.21 11.82 14.90
N LEU A 235 13.11 11.08 14.26
CA LEU A 235 14.55 11.12 14.49
C LEU A 235 15.26 12.22 13.70
N GLN A 236 14.56 12.88 12.76
CA GLN A 236 15.20 13.91 11.94
C GLN A 236 15.28 15.25 12.69
N GLU A 237 16.35 16.00 12.44
CA GLU A 237 16.49 17.36 12.93
C GLU A 237 15.34 18.24 12.39
N HIS A 238 14.86 19.15 13.22
CA HIS A 238 13.78 20.09 12.89
C HIS A 238 12.44 19.42 12.55
N CYS A 239 12.24 18.16 12.90
CA CYS A 239 10.97 17.46 12.74
C CYS A 239 10.32 17.15 14.08
N GLY A 240 9.00 17.21 14.12
CA GLY A 240 8.18 16.82 15.27
C GLY A 240 7.08 15.86 14.84
N VAL A 241 6.84 14.83 15.65
CA VAL A 241 5.68 13.95 15.54
C VAL A 241 4.96 13.98 16.88
N ALA A 242 3.71 14.42 16.88
CA ALA A 242 2.91 14.59 18.10
C ALA A 242 1.62 13.76 17.98
N THR A 243 1.45 12.80 18.87
CA THR A 243 0.22 12.00 19.02
C THR A 243 -0.66 12.57 20.15
N GLY A 244 -1.96 12.27 20.10
CA GLY A 244 -2.93 12.77 21.08
C GLY A 244 -3.27 14.26 20.91
N TRP A 245 -2.99 14.84 19.75
CA TRP A 245 -3.27 16.25 19.47
C TRP A 245 -4.26 16.41 18.33
N LYS A 246 -5.37 17.06 18.57
CA LYS A 246 -6.41 17.36 17.59
C LYS A 246 -6.21 18.76 17.00
N VAL A 247 -6.22 18.87 15.66
CA VAL A 247 -6.34 20.16 14.97
C VAL A 247 -7.80 20.60 15.07
N THR A 248 -8.05 21.72 15.76
CA THR A 248 -9.41 22.24 16.03
C THR A 248 -9.76 23.43 15.15
N ARG A 249 -8.75 24.09 14.61
CA ARG A 249 -8.92 25.27 13.74
C ARG A 249 -7.80 25.30 12.71
N LEU A 250 -8.17 25.71 11.49
CA LEU A 250 -7.22 25.99 10.42
C LEU A 250 -7.67 27.28 9.72
N ARG A 251 -6.79 28.25 9.66
CA ARG A 251 -7.03 29.55 8.99
C ARG A 251 -5.78 29.97 8.22
N ARG A 252 -5.97 30.66 7.12
CA ARG A 252 -4.90 31.34 6.39
C ARG A 252 -5.00 32.84 6.63
N GLY A 253 -3.91 33.46 7.03
CA GLY A 253 -3.83 34.90 7.24
C GLY A 253 -2.38 35.34 7.13
N ASP A 254 -2.14 36.55 6.63
CA ASP A 254 -0.80 37.15 6.49
C ASP A 254 0.23 36.25 5.79
N GLY A 255 -0.23 35.50 4.78
CA GLY A 255 0.63 34.57 4.03
C GLY A 255 1.02 33.28 4.77
N GLN A 256 0.52 33.07 5.98
CA GLN A 256 0.80 31.90 6.83
C GLN A 256 -0.48 31.12 7.19
N TRP A 257 -0.32 29.84 7.51
CA TRP A 257 -1.35 29.04 8.13
C TRP A 257 -1.31 29.17 9.65
N GLN A 258 -2.48 29.32 10.26
CA GLN A 258 -2.66 29.34 11.71
C GLN A 258 -3.48 28.11 12.11
N LEU A 259 -2.93 27.25 12.96
CA LEU A 259 -3.55 26.05 13.45
C LEU A 259 -3.83 26.17 14.95
N GLY A 260 -5.06 25.85 15.36
CA GLY A 260 -5.38 25.60 16.75
C GLY A 260 -5.20 24.10 17.04
N LEU A 261 -4.40 23.78 18.02
CA LEU A 261 -4.15 22.39 18.47
C LEU A 261 -4.73 22.23 19.87
N ARG A 262 -5.34 21.06 20.14
CA ARG A 262 -5.81 20.67 21.48
C ARG A 262 -5.29 19.28 21.82
N CYS A 263 -4.62 19.17 22.95
CA CYS A 263 -4.26 17.87 23.53
C CYS A 263 -5.54 17.14 23.98
N VAL A 264 -5.73 15.90 23.51
CA VAL A 264 -6.95 15.11 23.77
C VAL A 264 -7.04 14.71 25.25
N SER A 265 -5.91 14.38 25.87
CA SER A 265 -5.89 13.88 27.26
C SER A 265 -5.93 14.99 28.32
N THR A 266 -5.27 16.12 28.06
CA THR A 266 -5.14 17.21 29.05
C THR A 266 -6.08 18.40 28.78
N GLY A 267 -6.59 18.52 27.55
CA GLY A 267 -7.31 19.72 27.11
C GLY A 267 -6.42 20.94 26.82
N GLU A 268 -5.11 20.81 26.97
CA GLU A 268 -4.16 21.89 26.67
C GLU A 268 -4.38 22.40 25.24
N VAL A 269 -4.38 23.73 25.08
CA VAL A 269 -4.55 24.38 23.78
C VAL A 269 -3.26 25.10 23.39
N ARG A 270 -2.84 24.90 22.14
CA ARG A 270 -1.70 25.58 21.53
C ARG A 270 -2.08 26.20 20.21
N GLU A 271 -1.44 27.30 19.86
CA GLU A 271 -1.48 27.85 18.52
C GLU A 271 -0.15 27.59 17.82
N GLN A 272 -0.22 27.16 16.57
CA GLN A 272 0.93 26.93 15.73
C GLN A 272 0.77 27.69 14.42
N ARG A 273 1.88 28.23 13.90
CA ARG A 273 1.93 28.88 12.59
C ARG A 273 2.82 28.08 11.68
N ALA A 274 2.43 27.96 10.39
CA ALA A 274 3.20 27.33 9.32
C ALA A 274 3.22 28.23 8.09
N ARG A 275 4.22 28.08 7.25
CA ARG A 275 4.37 28.84 5.99
C ARG A 275 3.40 28.41 4.91
#